data_99f4d2381808fe152ed0209f918eaaed
#
_entry.id   99f4d2381808fe152ed0209f918eaaed
#
_cell.length_a   1.000
_cell.length_b   1.000
_cell.length_c   1.000
_cell.angle_alpha   90.00
_cell.angle_beta   90.00
_cell.angle_gamma   90.00
#
_symmetry.space_group_name_H-M   'P 1'
#
loop_
_entity.id
_entity.type
_entity.pdbx_description
1 polymer ?
#
loop_
_entity_poly.entity_id
_entity_poly.type
_entity_poly.pdbx_seq_one_letter_code
_entity_poly.pdbx_strand_id
1 'polypeptide(L)'
;MELTAYTLASSSKGNSVWIRYGSDELLIDAGISCRRIESALRQLDDAPPLSNVGAVLVTHEHSDHIAGLPTLAKKYHIPIHMTEDSARAMLSSRKYLPTADFITVHPRTFEIKVGEITVRSFATPHDSASSVGYLVSAGGRTIAIATDIGHISATIENALTGADYVILESNHDVNMLLSGSYPYELKRRILSDRGHLSNENAAEFARRLAGSGTRQIVLAHLSPENNIPELALTTAKLRLAGTGCGISVAKADTPTLVCGSPVSEEVRA
;
A
#
# COMPACT_ATOMS: atom_id res chain seq x y z
N MET A 1 -14.46 19.26 1.17
CA MET A 1 -13.13 18.59 1.24
C MET A 1 -13.25 17.26 0.52
N GLU A 2 -12.22 16.85 -0.18
CA GLU A 2 -12.18 15.59 -0.96
C GLU A 2 -11.10 14.66 -0.37
N LEU A 3 -11.39 13.37 -0.27
CA LEU A 3 -10.40 12.36 0.08
C LEU A 3 -9.50 12.12 -1.13
N THR A 4 -8.21 12.39 -0.97
CA THR A 4 -7.20 12.28 -2.02
C THR A 4 -6.14 11.27 -1.60
N ALA A 5 -5.76 10.38 -2.51
CA ALA A 5 -4.69 9.42 -2.26
C ALA A 5 -3.86 9.13 -3.50
N TYR A 6 -2.55 8.95 -3.28
CA TYR A 6 -1.57 8.53 -4.27
C TYR A 6 -0.68 7.41 -3.73
N THR A 7 -0.42 6.39 -4.54
CA THR A 7 0.77 5.57 -4.29
C THR A 7 1.98 6.40 -4.74
N LEU A 8 2.89 6.73 -3.84
CA LEU A 8 4.11 7.48 -4.15
C LEU A 8 5.18 6.60 -4.79
N ALA A 9 5.18 5.33 -4.43
CA ALA A 9 5.96 4.25 -5.01
C ALA A 9 5.29 2.91 -4.68
N SER A 10 5.38 1.95 -5.58
CA SER A 10 4.83 0.62 -5.34
C SER A 10 5.57 -0.48 -6.12
N SER A 11 6.30 -1.32 -5.41
CA SER A 11 6.96 -2.51 -5.93
C SER A 11 7.54 -3.34 -4.79
N SER A 12 8.01 -4.56 -5.04
CA SER A 12 8.78 -5.35 -4.06
C SER A 12 10.14 -4.73 -3.67
N LYS A 13 10.40 -3.46 -4.02
CA LYS A 13 11.64 -2.71 -3.68
C LYS A 13 11.34 -1.43 -2.89
N GLY A 14 10.06 -1.07 -2.71
CA GLY A 14 9.68 0.08 -1.91
C GLY A 14 8.25 0.54 -2.15
N ASN A 15 7.53 0.71 -1.05
CA ASN A 15 6.12 1.07 -1.01
C ASN A 15 5.90 2.29 -0.13
N SER A 16 5.03 3.18 -0.57
CA SER A 16 4.53 4.31 0.23
C SER A 16 3.26 4.85 -0.41
N VAL A 17 2.24 5.06 0.40
CA VAL A 17 0.97 5.67 -0.01
C VAL A 17 0.77 6.95 0.80
N TRP A 18 0.46 8.05 0.14
CA TRP A 18 0.08 9.31 0.78
C TRP A 18 -1.42 9.51 0.68
N ILE A 19 -2.04 9.93 1.78
CA ILE A 19 -3.48 10.14 1.88
C ILE A 19 -3.73 11.49 2.56
N ARG A 20 -4.68 12.27 2.01
CA ARG A 20 -5.08 13.57 2.51
C ARG A 20 -6.61 13.72 2.56
N TYR A 21 -7.09 14.36 3.63
CA TYR A 21 -8.45 14.87 3.72
C TYR A 21 -8.43 16.26 4.40
N GLY A 22 -8.75 17.31 3.66
CA GLY A 22 -8.57 18.68 4.13
C GLY A 22 -7.11 19.00 4.43
N SER A 23 -6.81 19.36 5.68
CA SER A 23 -5.44 19.60 6.18
C SER A 23 -4.78 18.36 6.78
N ASP A 24 -5.51 17.27 6.97
CA ASP A 24 -5.02 16.07 7.63
C ASP A 24 -4.36 15.14 6.63
N GLU A 25 -3.16 14.66 6.95
CA GLU A 25 -2.34 13.85 6.08
C GLU A 25 -1.71 12.69 6.83
N LEU A 26 -1.57 11.58 6.14
CA LEU A 26 -0.84 10.42 6.63
C LEU A 26 -0.09 9.68 5.51
N LEU A 27 0.87 8.88 5.91
CA LEU A 27 1.50 7.88 5.05
C LEU A 27 1.12 6.47 5.50
N ILE A 28 0.87 5.60 4.54
CA ILE A 28 0.91 4.15 4.76
C ILE A 28 2.23 3.66 4.16
N ASP A 29 3.07 3.13 5.03
CA ASP A 29 4.44 2.70 4.75
C ASP A 29 5.40 3.83 4.30
N ALA A 30 6.67 3.61 4.54
CA ALA A 30 7.78 4.45 4.12
C ALA A 30 8.93 3.55 3.62
N GLY A 31 8.64 2.70 2.65
CA GLY A 31 9.57 1.72 2.10
C GLY A 31 10.62 2.31 1.15
N ILE A 32 10.45 3.57 0.75
CA ILE A 32 11.44 4.34 -0.03
C ILE A 32 12.11 5.39 0.85
N SER A 33 13.26 5.91 0.40
CA SER A 33 13.96 6.93 1.18
C SER A 33 13.13 8.20 1.38
N CYS A 34 13.30 8.88 2.51
CA CYS A 34 12.65 10.15 2.80
C CYS A 34 12.79 11.16 1.64
N ARG A 35 13.99 11.25 1.01
CA ARG A 35 14.21 12.10 -0.17
C ARG A 35 13.32 11.72 -1.35
N ARG A 36 13.08 10.42 -1.58
CA ARG A 36 12.17 9.96 -2.65
C ARG A 36 10.73 10.30 -2.32
N ILE A 37 10.28 10.15 -1.05
CA ILE A 37 8.95 10.59 -0.61
C ILE A 37 8.76 12.08 -0.85
N GLU A 38 9.71 12.93 -0.41
CA GLU A 38 9.68 14.38 -0.67
C GLU A 38 9.63 14.71 -2.17
N SER A 39 10.42 13.99 -2.97
CA SER A 39 10.46 14.19 -4.43
C SER A 39 9.14 13.78 -5.10
N ALA A 40 8.51 12.72 -4.63
CA ALA A 40 7.21 12.26 -5.13
C ALA A 40 6.09 13.26 -4.77
N LEU A 41 6.06 13.74 -3.52
CA LEU A 41 5.08 14.75 -3.10
C LEU A 41 5.22 16.05 -3.91
N ARG A 42 6.44 16.51 -4.21
CA ARG A 42 6.66 17.70 -5.05
C ARG A 42 6.15 17.57 -6.49
N GLN A 43 5.84 16.37 -6.96
CA GLN A 43 5.24 16.14 -8.28
C GLN A 43 3.71 16.28 -8.25
N LEU A 44 3.12 16.35 -7.06
CA LEU A 44 1.67 16.54 -6.87
C LEU A 44 1.39 18.03 -6.72
N ASP A 45 0.39 18.53 -7.45
CA ASP A 45 -0.07 19.92 -7.28
C ASP A 45 -0.65 20.07 -5.87
N ASP A 46 -0.36 21.19 -5.24
CA ASP A 46 -0.83 21.55 -3.90
C ASP A 46 -0.49 20.52 -2.80
N ALA A 47 0.47 19.61 -3.06
CA ALA A 47 0.93 18.74 -2.00
C ALA A 47 1.72 19.55 -0.97
N PRO A 48 1.29 19.54 0.29
CA PRO A 48 1.99 20.24 1.34
C PRO A 48 3.33 19.58 1.64
N PRO A 49 4.21 20.29 2.35
CA PRO A 49 5.51 19.73 2.72
C PRO A 49 5.32 18.51 3.63
N LEU A 50 6.22 17.55 3.54
CA LEU A 50 6.20 16.31 4.34
C LEU A 50 6.10 16.54 5.86
N SER A 51 6.45 17.75 6.34
CA SER A 51 6.26 18.17 7.74
C SER A 51 4.79 18.21 8.17
N ASN A 52 3.84 18.24 7.25
CA ASN A 52 2.41 18.28 7.56
C ASN A 52 1.81 16.87 7.78
N VAL A 53 2.56 15.82 7.42
CA VAL A 53 2.13 14.44 7.65
C VAL A 53 2.02 14.19 9.16
N GLY A 54 0.79 13.90 9.61
CA GLY A 54 0.48 13.69 11.02
C GLY A 54 0.87 12.33 11.56
N ALA A 55 0.99 11.31 10.71
CA ALA A 55 1.38 9.96 11.10
C ALA A 55 1.91 9.13 9.91
N VAL A 56 2.76 8.14 10.23
CA VAL A 56 3.06 7.01 9.35
C VAL A 56 2.48 5.75 9.97
N LEU A 57 1.65 5.04 9.22
CA LEU A 57 1.16 3.71 9.63
C LEU A 57 1.90 2.65 8.83
N VAL A 58 2.45 1.67 9.51
CA VAL A 58 3.29 0.63 8.91
C VAL A 58 2.51 -0.67 8.83
N THR A 59 2.47 -1.27 7.64
CA THR A 59 1.80 -2.55 7.41
C THR A 59 2.56 -3.70 8.08
N HIS A 60 3.88 -3.74 7.91
CA HIS A 60 4.78 -4.74 8.50
C HIS A 60 6.27 -4.31 8.40
N GLU A 61 7.16 -5.09 9.00
CA GLU A 61 8.57 -4.73 9.21
C GLU A 61 9.52 -5.01 8.05
N HIS A 62 9.08 -5.47 6.89
CA HIS A 62 9.98 -5.70 5.75
C HIS A 62 10.58 -4.40 5.22
N SER A 63 11.81 -4.48 4.72
CA SER A 63 12.62 -3.32 4.38
C SER A 63 12.00 -2.39 3.33
N ASP A 64 11.24 -2.94 2.41
CA ASP A 64 10.52 -2.22 1.36
C ASP A 64 9.24 -1.52 1.85
N HIS A 65 8.97 -1.59 3.17
CA HIS A 65 7.89 -0.85 3.86
C HIS A 65 8.41 0.13 4.91
N ILE A 66 9.66 -0.05 5.40
CA ILE A 66 10.19 0.72 6.54
C ILE A 66 11.51 1.45 6.26
N ALA A 67 12.13 1.31 5.09
CA ALA A 67 13.50 1.81 4.82
C ALA A 67 13.69 3.31 5.09
N GLY A 68 12.66 4.12 4.90
CA GLY A 68 12.68 5.58 5.09
C GLY A 68 12.41 6.05 6.52
N LEU A 69 11.85 5.18 7.39
CA LEU A 69 11.39 5.57 8.74
C LEU A 69 12.48 6.26 9.59
N PRO A 70 13.74 5.79 9.66
CA PRO A 70 14.75 6.44 10.50
C PRO A 70 14.99 7.90 10.15
N THR A 71 14.95 8.22 8.85
CA THR A 71 15.14 9.61 8.39
C THR A 71 13.88 10.44 8.64
N LEU A 72 12.70 9.89 8.42
CA LEU A 72 11.42 10.55 8.70
C LEU A 72 11.28 10.89 10.18
N ALA A 73 11.51 9.92 11.06
CA ALA A 73 11.46 10.11 12.50
C ALA A 73 12.44 11.20 12.95
N LYS A 74 13.71 11.11 12.53
CA LYS A 74 14.74 12.07 12.93
C LYS A 74 14.52 13.49 12.39
N LYS A 75 14.06 13.62 11.14
CA LYS A 75 13.95 14.91 10.45
C LYS A 75 12.66 15.63 10.72
N TYR A 76 11.56 14.91 10.78
CA TYR A 76 10.20 15.48 10.84
C TYR A 76 9.47 15.17 12.14
N HIS A 77 10.00 14.27 12.98
CA HIS A 77 9.39 13.86 14.25
C HIS A 77 7.96 13.29 14.08
N ILE A 78 7.70 12.65 12.92
CA ILE A 78 6.38 12.10 12.61
C ILE A 78 6.12 10.85 13.44
N PRO A 79 4.96 10.74 14.14
CA PRO A 79 4.57 9.54 14.87
C PRO A 79 4.46 8.33 13.93
N ILE A 80 4.92 7.16 14.40
CA ILE A 80 4.87 5.90 13.67
C ILE A 80 3.93 4.96 14.42
N HIS A 81 2.93 4.43 13.73
CA HIS A 81 1.98 3.46 14.27
C HIS A 81 2.18 2.11 13.60
N MET A 82 2.35 1.05 14.38
CA MET A 82 2.50 -0.31 13.87
C MET A 82 2.11 -1.36 14.90
N THR A 83 2.01 -2.61 14.49
CA THR A 83 1.74 -3.71 15.42
C THR A 83 2.94 -3.96 16.35
N GLU A 84 2.67 -4.43 17.58
CA GLU A 84 3.71 -4.66 18.58
C GLU A 84 4.78 -5.66 18.10
N ASP A 85 4.36 -6.77 17.47
CA ASP A 85 5.31 -7.80 17.03
C ASP A 85 6.16 -7.30 15.84
N SER A 86 5.58 -6.55 14.89
CA SER A 86 6.34 -5.91 13.81
C SER A 86 7.31 -4.85 14.35
N ALA A 87 6.91 -4.07 15.36
CA ALA A 87 7.81 -3.11 16.00
C ALA A 87 9.00 -3.82 16.68
N ARG A 88 8.72 -4.89 17.42
CA ARG A 88 9.77 -5.71 18.07
C ARG A 88 10.73 -6.29 17.04
N ALA A 89 10.22 -6.84 15.94
CA ALA A 89 11.02 -7.39 14.86
C ALA A 89 11.88 -6.31 14.18
N MET A 90 11.29 -5.16 13.84
CA MET A 90 12.00 -4.02 13.23
C MET A 90 13.12 -3.51 14.15
N LEU A 91 12.84 -3.29 15.44
CA LEU A 91 13.80 -2.76 16.42
C LEU A 91 14.92 -3.74 16.79
N SER A 92 14.82 -5.02 16.42
CA SER A 92 15.93 -5.97 16.55
C SER A 92 17.15 -5.57 15.71
N SER A 93 16.94 -4.78 14.66
CA SER A 93 18.01 -4.21 13.83
C SER A 93 18.45 -2.84 14.34
N ARG A 94 19.76 -2.67 14.58
CA ARG A 94 20.36 -1.39 15.01
C ARG A 94 20.03 -0.20 14.10
N LYS A 95 19.78 -0.45 12.83
CA LYS A 95 19.39 0.58 11.85
C LYS A 95 18.11 1.31 12.26
N TYR A 96 17.16 0.64 12.89
CA TYR A 96 15.84 1.19 13.22
C TYR A 96 15.72 1.65 14.69
N LEU A 97 16.70 1.39 15.56
CA LEU A 97 16.68 1.86 16.95
C LEU A 97 16.39 3.36 17.10
N PRO A 98 16.88 4.27 16.21
CA PRO A 98 16.56 5.69 16.29
C PRO A 98 15.09 6.04 16.11
N THR A 99 14.23 5.10 15.71
CA THR A 99 12.78 5.31 15.56
C THR A 99 12.01 4.99 16.85
N ALA A 100 12.63 4.34 17.83
CA ALA A 100 11.94 3.78 19.01
C ALA A 100 11.06 4.80 19.75
N ASP A 101 11.55 6.03 19.94
CA ASP A 101 10.83 7.10 20.67
C ASP A 101 9.62 7.67 19.89
N PHE A 102 9.49 7.34 18.61
CA PHE A 102 8.41 7.80 17.72
C PHE A 102 7.34 6.74 17.49
N ILE A 103 7.54 5.50 17.97
CA ILE A 103 6.65 4.38 17.71
C ILE A 103 5.56 4.29 18.78
N THR A 104 4.32 4.25 18.32
CA THR A 104 3.16 3.79 19.09
C THR A 104 2.79 2.39 18.62
N VAL A 105 2.90 1.42 19.52
CA VAL A 105 2.56 0.03 19.24
C VAL A 105 1.08 -0.24 19.47
N HIS A 106 0.53 -1.13 18.62
CA HIS A 106 -0.86 -1.52 18.66
C HIS A 106 -1.03 -3.04 18.61
N PRO A 107 -2.17 -3.59 19.08
CA PRO A 107 -2.55 -4.96 18.74
C PRO A 107 -2.77 -5.08 17.23
N ARG A 108 -2.86 -6.30 16.72
CA ARG A 108 -3.00 -6.55 15.27
C ARG A 108 -4.27 -5.93 14.65
N THR A 109 -5.33 -5.78 15.45
CA THR A 109 -6.54 -5.07 15.05
C THR A 109 -6.71 -3.84 15.93
N PHE A 110 -6.67 -2.66 15.32
CA PHE A 110 -6.80 -1.37 16.00
C PHE A 110 -7.45 -0.33 15.11
N GLU A 111 -7.89 0.75 15.75
CA GLU A 111 -8.40 1.95 15.08
C GLU A 111 -7.70 3.17 15.67
N ILE A 112 -7.29 4.09 14.80
CA ILE A 112 -6.77 5.41 15.20
C ILE A 112 -7.42 6.51 14.36
N LYS A 113 -7.28 7.74 14.83
CA LYS A 113 -7.65 8.95 14.10
C LYS A 113 -6.44 9.84 13.88
N VAL A 114 -6.33 10.38 12.68
CA VAL A 114 -5.40 11.45 12.32
C VAL A 114 -6.27 12.61 11.83
N GLY A 115 -6.55 13.56 12.71
CA GLY A 115 -7.58 14.57 12.45
C GLY A 115 -8.95 13.94 12.15
N GLU A 116 -9.50 14.23 10.97
CA GLU A 116 -10.78 13.69 10.49
C GLU A 116 -10.63 12.33 9.75
N ILE A 117 -9.41 11.86 9.54
CA ILE A 117 -9.16 10.57 8.91
C ILE A 117 -9.20 9.47 9.98
N THR A 118 -10.08 8.48 9.79
CA THR A 118 -10.12 7.25 10.62
C THR A 118 -9.41 6.12 9.88
N VAL A 119 -8.52 5.41 10.57
CA VAL A 119 -7.77 4.27 10.02
C VAL A 119 -8.01 3.04 10.89
N ARG A 120 -8.48 1.96 10.28
CA ARG A 120 -8.63 0.63 10.90
C ARG A 120 -7.66 -0.36 10.28
N SER A 121 -7.00 -1.14 11.11
CA SER A 121 -6.17 -2.25 10.64
C SER A 121 -6.99 -3.54 10.53
N PHE A 122 -6.59 -4.41 9.61
CA PHE A 122 -7.07 -5.79 9.50
C PHE A 122 -5.90 -6.73 9.22
N ALA A 123 -5.98 -7.95 9.72
CA ALA A 123 -4.91 -8.94 9.58
C ALA A 123 -4.73 -9.41 8.13
N THR A 124 -3.48 -9.52 7.67
CA THR A 124 -3.12 -10.08 6.36
C THR A 124 -2.26 -11.35 6.53
N PRO A 125 -2.45 -12.37 5.67
CA PRO A 125 -1.63 -13.57 5.67
C PRO A 125 -0.32 -13.33 4.93
N HIS A 126 0.75 -12.99 5.66
CA HIS A 126 2.08 -12.76 5.11
C HIS A 126 3.16 -13.36 6.02
N ASP A 127 4.37 -13.57 5.51
CA ASP A 127 5.50 -14.13 6.24
C ASP A 127 6.30 -13.07 7.01
N SER A 128 5.58 -12.24 7.75
CA SER A 128 6.10 -11.24 8.68
C SER A 128 5.66 -11.54 10.11
N ALA A 129 6.15 -10.76 11.08
CA ALA A 129 5.83 -10.97 12.49
C ALA A 129 4.33 -10.71 12.78
N SER A 130 3.75 -9.65 12.21
CA SER A 130 2.32 -9.31 12.41
C SER A 130 1.82 -8.36 11.33
N SER A 131 1.69 -8.84 10.09
CA SER A 131 1.25 -8.04 8.94
C SER A 131 -0.22 -7.63 9.03
N VAL A 132 -0.49 -6.39 8.62
CA VAL A 132 -1.83 -5.80 8.53
C VAL A 132 -2.03 -5.03 7.23
N GLY A 133 -3.27 -4.98 6.77
CA GLY A 133 -3.75 -3.98 5.81
C GLY A 133 -4.52 -2.88 6.53
N TYR A 134 -4.91 -1.86 5.80
CA TYR A 134 -5.63 -0.70 6.35
C TYR A 134 -6.88 -0.36 5.57
N LEU A 135 -7.95 -0.03 6.31
CA LEU A 135 -9.15 0.64 5.80
C LEU A 135 -9.12 2.09 6.30
N VAL A 136 -9.02 3.03 5.38
CA VAL A 136 -8.96 4.47 5.65
C VAL A 136 -10.29 5.10 5.27
N SER A 137 -10.88 5.89 6.17
CA SER A 137 -12.19 6.49 5.98
C SER A 137 -12.15 7.98 6.28
N ALA A 138 -12.66 8.81 5.37
CA ALA A 138 -12.86 10.24 5.57
C ALA A 138 -13.91 10.78 4.57
N GLY A 139 -14.69 11.76 4.95
CA GLY A 139 -15.66 12.41 4.08
C GLY A 139 -16.71 11.48 3.45
N GLY A 140 -17.08 10.38 4.12
CA GLY A 140 -18.02 9.39 3.60
C GLY A 140 -17.45 8.50 2.49
N ARG A 141 -16.12 8.48 2.31
CA ARG A 141 -15.39 7.62 1.37
C ARG A 141 -14.42 6.71 2.09
N THR A 142 -14.09 5.60 1.45
CA THR A 142 -13.18 4.58 2.00
C THR A 142 -12.13 4.15 0.99
N ILE A 143 -10.90 3.98 1.48
CA ILE A 143 -9.77 3.40 0.74
C ILE A 143 -9.31 2.17 1.50
N ALA A 144 -9.31 1.00 0.88
CA ALA A 144 -8.72 -0.21 1.43
C ALA A 144 -7.34 -0.47 0.82
N ILE A 145 -6.37 -0.86 1.64
CA ILE A 145 -4.98 -1.11 1.23
C ILE A 145 -4.62 -2.52 1.69
N ALA A 146 -4.36 -3.40 0.74
CA ALA A 146 -3.98 -4.80 0.96
C ALA A 146 -2.85 -5.20 0.00
N THR A 147 -1.63 -5.09 0.49
CA THR A 147 -0.40 -5.59 -0.14
C THR A 147 0.21 -6.66 0.75
N ASP A 148 1.12 -7.45 0.20
CA ASP A 148 1.78 -8.52 0.93
C ASP A 148 0.78 -9.51 1.51
N ILE A 149 0.05 -10.14 0.59
CA ILE A 149 -1.02 -11.08 0.90
C ILE A 149 -0.85 -12.39 0.10
N GLY A 150 -0.61 -13.49 0.79
CA GLY A 150 -0.44 -14.79 0.14
C GLY A 150 -1.74 -15.35 -0.45
N HIS A 151 -2.88 -15.01 0.15
CA HIS A 151 -4.21 -15.41 -0.31
C HIS A 151 -5.30 -14.46 0.20
N ILE A 152 -6.48 -14.48 -0.43
CA ILE A 152 -7.65 -13.73 0.03
C ILE A 152 -8.33 -14.49 1.15
N SER A 153 -8.04 -14.09 2.39
CA SER A 153 -8.72 -14.61 3.58
C SER A 153 -10.10 -13.97 3.78
N ALA A 154 -10.98 -14.59 4.57
CA ALA A 154 -12.27 -14.01 4.93
C ALA A 154 -12.12 -12.62 5.60
N THR A 155 -11.05 -12.40 6.37
CA THR A 155 -10.76 -11.11 6.98
C THR A 155 -10.50 -10.03 5.93
N ILE A 156 -9.68 -10.32 4.90
CA ILE A 156 -9.43 -9.40 3.79
C ILE A 156 -10.70 -9.16 2.99
N GLU A 157 -11.42 -10.21 2.64
CA GLU A 157 -12.67 -10.09 1.87
C GLU A 157 -13.68 -9.19 2.60
N ASN A 158 -13.90 -9.42 3.88
CA ASN A 158 -14.80 -8.58 4.69
C ASN A 158 -14.32 -7.13 4.82
N ALA A 159 -13.02 -6.90 4.93
CA ALA A 159 -12.45 -5.56 5.07
C ALA A 159 -12.52 -4.74 3.77
N LEU A 160 -12.38 -5.39 2.61
CA LEU A 160 -12.32 -4.71 1.32
C LEU A 160 -13.68 -4.61 0.62
N THR A 161 -14.63 -5.50 0.94
CA THR A 161 -15.98 -5.48 0.37
C THR A 161 -16.69 -4.17 0.71
N GLY A 162 -17.15 -3.45 -0.31
CA GLY A 162 -17.83 -2.16 -0.17
C GLY A 162 -16.90 -0.95 -0.03
N ALA A 163 -15.57 -1.12 -0.08
CA ALA A 163 -14.65 0.01 -0.15
C ALA A 163 -14.77 0.73 -1.50
N ASP A 164 -14.79 2.08 -1.48
CA ASP A 164 -14.90 2.89 -2.70
C ASP A 164 -13.66 2.73 -3.59
N TYR A 165 -12.47 2.68 -2.98
CA TYR A 165 -11.17 2.60 -3.64
C TYR A 165 -10.34 1.50 -3.01
N VAL A 166 -9.60 0.75 -3.82
CA VAL A 166 -8.79 -0.36 -3.32
C VAL A 166 -7.40 -0.32 -3.94
N ILE A 167 -6.37 -0.38 -3.10
CA ILE A 167 -5.00 -0.71 -3.49
C ILE A 167 -4.83 -2.19 -3.19
N LEU A 168 -4.68 -2.99 -4.25
CA LEU A 168 -4.66 -4.46 -4.17
C LEU A 168 -3.35 -5.00 -4.72
N GLU A 169 -2.73 -5.93 -4.01
CA GLU A 169 -1.57 -6.64 -4.53
C GLU A 169 -1.86 -7.36 -5.85
N SER A 170 -0.90 -7.26 -6.79
CA SER A 170 -0.81 -8.07 -8.01
C SER A 170 0.68 -8.31 -8.28
N ASN A 171 1.27 -9.21 -7.48
CA ASN A 171 2.72 -9.30 -7.38
C ASN A 171 3.36 -9.95 -8.60
N HIS A 172 2.86 -11.09 -9.06
CA HIS A 172 3.53 -11.88 -10.08
C HIS A 172 2.58 -12.54 -11.09
N ASP A 173 3.07 -12.74 -12.29
CA ASP A 173 2.53 -13.73 -13.22
C ASP A 173 3.10 -15.11 -12.86
N VAL A 174 2.25 -16.11 -12.77
CA VAL A 174 2.63 -17.47 -12.33
C VAL A 174 3.62 -18.09 -13.29
N ASN A 175 3.45 -17.91 -14.61
CA ASN A 175 4.34 -18.50 -15.62
C ASN A 175 5.70 -17.81 -15.63
N MET A 176 5.75 -16.48 -15.50
CA MET A 176 7.00 -15.74 -15.38
C MET A 176 7.77 -16.18 -14.12
N LEU A 177 7.08 -16.30 -12.98
CA LEU A 177 7.71 -16.77 -11.74
C LEU A 177 8.26 -18.18 -11.88
N LEU A 178 7.49 -19.12 -12.43
CA LEU A 178 7.92 -20.52 -12.56
C LEU A 178 9.08 -20.66 -13.54
N SER A 179 9.09 -19.95 -14.66
CA SER A 179 10.15 -19.98 -15.68
C SER A 179 11.33 -19.06 -15.37
N GLY A 180 11.15 -18.08 -14.45
CA GLY A 180 12.16 -17.08 -14.10
C GLY A 180 13.38 -17.63 -13.36
N SER A 181 14.35 -16.76 -13.11
CA SER A 181 15.66 -17.10 -12.53
C SER A 181 15.67 -17.33 -11.03
N TYR A 182 14.57 -17.07 -10.31
CA TYR A 182 14.55 -17.22 -8.86
C TYR A 182 14.82 -18.66 -8.42
N PRO A 183 15.55 -18.87 -7.29
CA PRO A 183 15.74 -20.19 -6.71
C PRO A 183 14.39 -20.86 -6.37
N TYR A 184 14.36 -22.18 -6.44
CA TYR A 184 13.14 -22.96 -6.18
C TYR A 184 12.48 -22.65 -4.84
N GLU A 185 13.25 -22.51 -3.77
CA GLU A 185 12.72 -22.20 -2.43
C GLU A 185 12.06 -20.81 -2.38
N LEU A 186 12.61 -19.81 -3.10
CA LEU A 186 12.00 -18.47 -3.20
C LEU A 186 10.69 -18.53 -4.00
N LYS A 187 10.64 -19.29 -5.10
CA LYS A 187 9.40 -19.50 -5.86
C LYS A 187 8.31 -20.15 -4.99
N ARG A 188 8.67 -21.19 -4.21
CA ARG A 188 7.75 -21.85 -3.27
C ARG A 188 7.23 -20.88 -2.20
N ARG A 189 8.11 -20.04 -1.64
CA ARG A 189 7.75 -19.00 -0.68
C ARG A 189 6.74 -18.02 -1.28
N ILE A 190 7.02 -17.49 -2.47
CA ILE A 190 6.15 -16.54 -3.16
C ILE A 190 4.76 -17.15 -3.44
N LEU A 191 4.69 -18.40 -3.88
CA LEU A 191 3.46 -19.13 -4.19
C LEU A 191 2.70 -19.66 -2.95
N SER A 192 3.26 -19.50 -1.75
CA SER A 192 2.62 -20.02 -0.53
C SER A 192 1.46 -19.14 -0.06
N ASP A 193 0.62 -19.69 0.84
CA ASP A 193 -0.48 -18.95 1.48
C ASP A 193 -0.04 -17.75 2.33
N ARG A 194 1.27 -17.58 2.52
CA ARG A 194 1.88 -16.45 3.22
C ARG A 194 2.87 -15.69 2.32
N GLY A 195 2.89 -15.98 1.03
CA GLY A 195 3.70 -15.31 0.04
C GLY A 195 3.01 -14.07 -0.54
N HIS A 196 2.76 -14.10 -1.85
CA HIS A 196 2.20 -12.96 -2.57
C HIS A 196 1.10 -13.38 -3.55
N LEU A 197 0.17 -12.46 -3.80
CA LEU A 197 -0.97 -12.68 -4.69
C LEU A 197 -0.56 -12.63 -6.17
N SER A 198 -0.96 -13.63 -6.94
CA SER A 198 -0.75 -13.63 -8.40
C SER A 198 -1.69 -12.67 -9.13
N ASN A 199 -1.38 -12.34 -10.38
CA ASN A 199 -2.22 -11.52 -11.25
C ASN A 199 -3.63 -12.12 -11.40
N GLU A 200 -3.74 -13.45 -11.54
CA GLU A 200 -5.00 -14.16 -11.72
C GLU A 200 -5.87 -14.06 -10.46
N ASN A 201 -5.29 -14.31 -9.29
CA ASN A 201 -6.01 -14.24 -8.02
C ASN A 201 -6.42 -12.81 -7.70
N ALA A 202 -5.55 -11.82 -7.98
CA ALA A 202 -5.85 -10.40 -7.85
C ALA A 202 -7.02 -9.99 -8.76
N ALA A 203 -7.01 -10.41 -10.02
CA ALA A 203 -8.05 -10.10 -10.99
C ALA A 203 -9.40 -10.73 -10.62
N GLU A 204 -9.41 -11.97 -10.13
CA GLU A 204 -10.65 -12.63 -9.67
C GLU A 204 -11.22 -11.94 -8.44
N PHE A 205 -10.39 -11.53 -7.49
CA PHE A 205 -10.85 -10.77 -6.33
C PHE A 205 -11.31 -9.36 -6.71
N ALA A 206 -10.59 -8.69 -7.62
CA ALA A 206 -10.97 -7.39 -8.15
C ALA A 206 -12.39 -7.43 -8.78
N ARG A 207 -12.74 -8.50 -9.51
CA ARG A 207 -14.10 -8.70 -10.05
C ARG A 207 -15.17 -8.76 -8.95
N ARG A 208 -14.89 -9.44 -7.85
CA ARG A 208 -15.82 -9.50 -6.70
C ARG A 208 -15.98 -8.13 -6.04
N LEU A 209 -14.89 -7.39 -5.86
CA LEU A 209 -14.90 -6.04 -5.31
C LEU A 209 -15.69 -5.06 -6.21
N ALA A 210 -15.49 -5.12 -7.53
CA ALA A 210 -16.27 -4.35 -8.49
C ALA A 210 -17.77 -4.63 -8.38
N GLY A 211 -18.15 -5.90 -8.19
CA GLY A 211 -19.54 -6.33 -7.95
C GLY A 211 -20.12 -5.81 -6.62
N SER A 212 -19.30 -5.45 -5.64
CA SER A 212 -19.71 -4.85 -4.37
C SER A 212 -19.74 -3.33 -4.33
N GLY A 213 -19.47 -2.66 -5.47
CA GLY A 213 -19.57 -1.20 -5.62
C GLY A 213 -18.25 -0.44 -5.58
N THR A 214 -17.09 -1.14 -5.59
CA THR A 214 -15.78 -0.50 -5.71
C THR A 214 -15.68 0.28 -7.02
N ARG A 215 -15.24 1.53 -6.93
CA ARG A 215 -15.17 2.47 -8.06
C ARG A 215 -13.86 2.40 -8.83
N GLN A 216 -12.76 2.24 -8.09
CA GLN A 216 -11.40 2.18 -8.64
C GLN A 216 -10.57 1.18 -7.88
N ILE A 217 -9.81 0.36 -8.61
CA ILE A 217 -8.80 -0.54 -8.07
C ILE A 217 -7.44 -0.15 -8.66
N VAL A 218 -6.44 -0.03 -7.81
CA VAL A 218 -5.05 0.18 -8.20
C VAL A 218 -4.27 -1.09 -7.87
N LEU A 219 -3.81 -1.80 -8.90
CA LEU A 219 -2.94 -2.95 -8.73
C LEU A 219 -1.56 -2.48 -8.26
N ALA A 220 -1.03 -3.07 -7.22
CA ALA A 220 0.14 -2.59 -6.51
C ALA A 220 1.11 -3.73 -6.19
N HIS A 221 2.30 -3.38 -5.68
CA HIS A 221 3.32 -4.31 -5.21
C HIS A 221 3.79 -5.32 -6.28
N LEU A 222 3.94 -4.86 -7.53
CA LEU A 222 4.39 -5.71 -8.62
C LEU A 222 5.87 -6.10 -8.46
N SER A 223 6.17 -7.36 -8.70
CA SER A 223 7.54 -7.85 -8.80
C SER A 223 8.20 -7.34 -10.08
N PRO A 224 9.34 -6.63 -10.02
CA PRO A 224 10.02 -6.18 -11.22
C PRO A 224 10.64 -7.33 -12.04
N GLU A 225 10.80 -8.52 -11.45
CA GLU A 225 11.42 -9.68 -12.07
C GLU A 225 10.39 -10.69 -12.65
N ASN A 226 9.20 -10.76 -12.02
CA ASN A 226 8.22 -11.80 -12.32
C ASN A 226 6.85 -11.22 -12.71
N ASN A 227 6.82 -9.96 -13.13
CA ASN A 227 5.60 -9.30 -13.60
C ASN A 227 5.92 -8.20 -14.62
N ILE A 228 4.91 -7.84 -15.39
CA ILE A 228 4.93 -6.68 -16.29
C ILE A 228 3.62 -5.91 -16.04
N PRO A 229 3.66 -4.57 -15.86
CA PRO A 229 2.45 -3.77 -15.58
C PRO A 229 1.32 -4.00 -16.58
N GLU A 230 1.64 -4.12 -17.86
CA GLU A 230 0.68 -4.35 -18.93
C GLU A 230 0.00 -5.71 -18.81
N LEU A 231 0.73 -6.74 -18.34
CA LEU A 231 0.18 -8.08 -18.15
C LEU A 231 -0.79 -8.10 -16.95
N ALA A 232 -0.38 -7.54 -15.81
CA ALA A 232 -1.25 -7.39 -14.64
C ALA A 232 -2.53 -6.62 -14.99
N LEU A 233 -2.38 -5.49 -15.70
CA LEU A 233 -3.50 -4.65 -16.12
C LEU A 233 -4.44 -5.38 -17.08
N THR A 234 -3.91 -6.10 -18.07
CA THR A 234 -4.70 -6.82 -19.06
C THR A 234 -5.48 -7.96 -18.41
N THR A 235 -4.83 -8.73 -17.52
CA THR A 235 -5.45 -9.81 -16.76
C THR A 235 -6.64 -9.30 -15.95
N ALA A 236 -6.47 -8.17 -15.26
CA ALA A 236 -7.54 -7.56 -14.47
C ALA A 236 -8.65 -6.97 -15.36
N LYS A 237 -8.32 -6.24 -16.44
CA LYS A 237 -9.32 -5.66 -17.37
C LYS A 237 -10.24 -6.72 -17.97
N LEU A 238 -9.69 -7.89 -18.33
CA LEU A 238 -10.50 -8.99 -18.86
C LEU A 238 -11.55 -9.48 -17.84
N ARG A 239 -11.20 -9.50 -16.55
CA ARG A 239 -12.14 -9.91 -15.48
C ARG A 239 -13.14 -8.81 -15.09
N LEU A 240 -12.78 -7.55 -15.24
CA LEU A 240 -13.61 -6.39 -14.91
C LEU A 240 -14.50 -5.91 -16.07
N ALA A 241 -14.44 -6.54 -17.23
CA ALA A 241 -15.23 -6.14 -18.39
C ALA A 241 -16.73 -6.05 -18.04
N GLY A 242 -17.34 -4.89 -18.32
CA GLY A 242 -18.75 -4.63 -18.05
C GLY A 242 -19.12 -4.24 -16.62
N THR A 243 -18.16 -4.16 -15.68
CA THR A 243 -18.46 -3.78 -14.27
C THR A 243 -18.54 -2.27 -14.03
N GLY A 244 -17.97 -1.44 -14.90
CA GLY A 244 -17.85 0.01 -14.70
C GLY A 244 -16.80 0.41 -13.65
N CYS A 245 -16.10 -0.52 -12.99
CA CYS A 245 -15.01 -0.25 -12.07
C CYS A 245 -13.75 0.16 -12.83
N GLY A 246 -13.12 1.26 -12.42
CA GLY A 246 -11.83 1.67 -12.93
C GLY A 246 -10.70 0.74 -12.46
N ILE A 247 -9.70 0.53 -13.32
CA ILE A 247 -8.50 -0.26 -12.96
C ILE A 247 -7.26 0.41 -13.50
N SER A 248 -6.22 0.50 -12.68
CA SER A 248 -4.89 0.99 -13.05
C SER A 248 -3.80 0.19 -12.34
N VAL A 249 -2.54 0.46 -12.69
CA VAL A 249 -1.37 -0.16 -12.04
C VAL A 249 -0.53 0.94 -11.40
N ALA A 250 -0.17 0.76 -10.14
CA ALA A 250 0.73 1.65 -9.43
C ALA A 250 2.14 1.56 -10.03
N LYS A 251 2.74 2.73 -10.26
CA LYS A 251 4.09 2.83 -10.79
C LYS A 251 5.14 2.64 -9.68
N ALA A 252 6.28 2.06 -10.05
CA ALA A 252 7.33 1.78 -9.07
C ALA A 252 7.99 3.03 -8.49
N ASP A 253 8.13 4.10 -9.29
CA ASP A 253 8.97 5.26 -8.97
C ASP A 253 8.29 6.62 -9.13
N THR A 254 7.03 6.66 -9.54
CA THR A 254 6.27 7.90 -9.74
C THR A 254 4.89 7.80 -9.13
N PRO A 255 4.33 8.92 -8.62
CA PRO A 255 3.00 8.91 -8.03
C PRO A 255 1.94 8.40 -9.00
N THR A 256 1.03 7.60 -8.47
CA THR A 256 -0.16 7.12 -9.18
C THR A 256 -1.40 7.47 -8.38
N LEU A 257 -2.36 8.15 -9.02
CA LEU A 257 -3.62 8.54 -8.40
C LEU A 257 -4.44 7.29 -8.02
N VAL A 258 -4.92 7.27 -6.79
CA VAL A 258 -5.87 6.26 -6.28
C VAL A 258 -7.28 6.83 -6.27
N CYS A 259 -7.44 8.03 -5.69
CA CYS A 259 -8.69 8.77 -5.65
C CYS A 259 -8.44 10.26 -5.47
N GLY A 260 -9.46 11.07 -5.75
CA GLY A 260 -9.38 12.53 -5.78
C GLY A 260 -9.25 13.08 -7.18
N SER A 261 -9.10 14.40 -7.31
CA SER A 261 -8.91 15.06 -8.58
C SER A 261 -7.48 14.84 -9.09
N PRO A 262 -7.26 14.51 -10.37
CA PRO A 262 -5.92 14.40 -10.94
C PRO A 262 -5.21 15.75 -10.92
N VAL A 263 -3.88 15.71 -10.84
CA VAL A 263 -2.99 16.85 -11.05
C VAL A 263 -3.26 17.43 -12.44
N SER A 264 -3.53 18.73 -12.54
CA SER A 264 -3.75 19.37 -13.85
C SER A 264 -2.47 19.32 -14.70
N GLU A 265 -2.57 18.83 -15.94
CA GLU A 265 -1.42 18.77 -16.87
C GLU A 265 -0.95 20.17 -17.37
N GLU A 266 -1.62 21.26 -16.98
CA GLU A 266 -1.44 22.60 -17.55
C GLU A 266 -0.17 23.36 -17.10
N VAL A 267 0.68 22.80 -16.22
CA VAL A 267 1.86 23.53 -15.69
C VAL A 267 3.20 22.92 -16.16
N ARG A 268 3.22 22.19 -17.28
CA ARG A 268 4.48 21.66 -17.87
C ARG A 268 4.76 22.25 -19.26
N ALA A 269 4.59 23.56 -19.42
CA ALA A 269 5.05 24.27 -20.61
C ALA A 269 6.22 25.19 -20.26
#